data_70ad8d5b1af12c5a90c01be79c4b1262
#
_entry.id   70ad8d5b1af12c5a90c01be79c4b1262
#
_cell.length_a   1.000
_cell.length_b   1.000
_cell.length_c   1.000
_cell.angle_alpha   90.00
_cell.angle_beta   90.00
_cell.angle_gamma   90.00
#
_symmetry.space_group_name_H-M   'P 1'
#
loop_
_entity.id
_entity.type
_entity.pdbx_description
1 polymer ?
#
loop_
_entity_poly.entity_id
_entity_poly.type
_entity_poly.pdbx_seq_one_letter_code
_entity_poly.pdbx_strand_id
1 'polypeptide(L)'
;KKEADPISLARERTKTLVSNRKIYMCSTPTLRSGHIWKAKEAADVEKHYFVPCPHCGKYIELKFAQIKWPEKDTGMTDADRAEFATYVCQECGGVITDRHKPAMLRNGQWRNVRENTRFSRTVAFWINTLYSPFTRFSEIAKEFLKDKDDPDALHNFVNSWLGEPWEDTKLTTSADLVRDRQTETEMFDLPPWTKMVTGGVDVQENCLYWTIRAWGEYLTSQNVAHGQALNLTEVQNIMNLEFKRPDGQPFLVDLTLIDSGDQTDEIYDF
;
A
#
# COMPACT_ATOMS: atom_id res chain seq x y z
N LYS A 1 24.48 -13.96 -4.73
CA LYS A 1 23.87 -14.54 -3.50
C LYS A 1 23.04 -13.46 -2.87
N LYS A 2 21.68 -13.64 -2.82
CA LYS A 2 20.79 -12.75 -2.06
C LYS A 2 21.16 -12.88 -0.57
N GLU A 3 21.62 -11.83 0.07
CA GLU A 3 21.84 -11.82 1.51
C GLU A 3 20.50 -11.91 2.24
N ALA A 4 20.49 -12.54 3.42
CA ALA A 4 19.30 -12.61 4.24
C ALA A 4 18.88 -11.20 4.69
N ASP A 5 17.58 -11.02 4.98
CA ASP A 5 17.02 -9.78 5.52
C ASP A 5 17.88 -9.20 6.66
N PRO A 6 18.24 -7.90 6.63
CA PRO A 6 19.10 -7.27 7.63
C PRO A 6 18.61 -7.41 9.07
N ILE A 7 17.29 -7.43 9.28
CA ILE A 7 16.68 -7.62 10.61
C ILE A 7 16.93 -9.06 11.10
N SER A 8 16.76 -10.03 10.21
CA SER A 8 17.05 -11.44 10.50
C SER A 8 18.53 -11.63 10.85
N LEU A 9 19.44 -11.04 10.08
CA LEU A 9 20.88 -11.10 10.37
C LEU A 9 21.23 -10.47 11.74
N ALA A 10 20.62 -9.34 12.08
CA ALA A 10 20.79 -8.72 13.38
C ALA A 10 20.27 -9.60 14.54
N ARG A 11 19.12 -10.26 14.33
CA ARG A 11 18.56 -11.22 15.29
C ARG A 11 19.46 -12.43 15.53
N GLU A 12 20.07 -12.96 14.47
CA GLU A 12 21.01 -14.08 14.56
C GLU A 12 22.18 -13.80 15.51
N ARG A 13 22.73 -12.57 15.52
CA ARG A 13 23.80 -12.14 16.39
C ARG A 13 23.45 -12.18 17.90
N THR A 14 22.17 -12.23 18.22
CA THR A 14 21.65 -12.24 19.60
C THR A 14 21.21 -13.64 20.06
N LYS A 15 21.40 -14.68 19.26
CA LYS A 15 20.93 -16.05 19.56
C LYS A 15 21.49 -16.61 20.88
N THR A 16 22.71 -16.29 21.22
CA THR A 16 23.35 -16.76 22.46
C THR A 16 22.79 -16.09 23.72
N LEU A 17 22.03 -14.99 23.58
CA LEU A 17 21.51 -14.19 24.68
C LEU A 17 20.01 -14.38 24.88
N VAL A 18 19.47 -15.58 24.64
CA VAL A 18 18.02 -15.87 24.56
C VAL A 18 17.23 -15.37 25.77
N SER A 19 17.78 -15.47 26.98
CA SER A 19 17.10 -15.08 28.24
C SER A 19 17.09 -13.58 28.51
N ASN A 20 18.10 -12.84 28.00
CA ASN A 20 18.31 -11.42 28.34
C ASN A 20 18.17 -10.45 27.16
N ARG A 21 17.99 -10.97 25.93
CA ARG A 21 17.90 -10.10 24.76
C ARG A 21 16.60 -9.33 24.76
N LYS A 22 16.69 -8.04 24.42
CA LYS A 22 15.57 -7.21 23.99
C LYS A 22 15.91 -6.65 22.62
N ILE A 23 14.97 -6.77 21.69
CA ILE A 23 15.08 -6.20 20.34
C ILE A 23 14.05 -5.09 20.24
N TYR A 24 14.50 -3.88 19.98
CA TYR A 24 13.67 -2.73 19.75
C TYR A 24 13.89 -2.20 18.34
N MET A 25 12.80 -2.07 17.59
CA MET A 25 12.79 -1.52 16.24
C MET A 25 11.89 -0.30 16.21
N CYS A 26 12.40 0.81 15.69
CA CYS A 26 11.66 2.05 15.54
C CYS A 26 11.94 2.65 14.17
N SER A 27 10.91 2.93 13.40
CA SER A 27 10.99 3.59 12.11
C SER A 27 9.61 4.09 11.70
N THR A 28 9.55 5.09 10.83
CA THR A 28 8.36 5.37 10.03
C THR A 28 8.19 4.27 8.98
N PRO A 29 6.96 3.86 8.65
CA PRO A 29 6.73 2.93 7.54
C PRO A 29 6.98 3.65 6.21
N THR A 30 7.33 2.89 5.17
CA THR A 30 7.35 3.37 3.79
C THR A 30 6.20 2.74 3.01
N LEU A 31 6.32 1.48 2.67
CA LEU A 31 5.30 0.66 2.02
C LEU A 31 4.84 -0.46 2.96
N ARG A 32 3.72 -1.09 2.67
CA ARG A 32 3.28 -2.30 3.40
C ARG A 32 4.29 -3.44 3.32
N SER A 33 5.00 -3.55 2.21
CA SER A 33 6.08 -4.52 2.04
C SER A 33 7.35 -4.19 2.85
N GLY A 34 7.45 -2.98 3.44
CA GLY A 34 8.60 -2.53 4.22
C GLY A 34 8.79 -3.31 5.52
N HIS A 35 10.04 -3.41 5.97
CA HIS A 35 10.43 -4.23 7.12
C HIS A 35 9.71 -3.88 8.42
N ILE A 36 9.54 -2.58 8.74
CA ILE A 36 8.89 -2.16 9.98
C ILE A 36 7.39 -2.51 9.97
N TRP A 37 6.72 -2.35 8.82
CA TRP A 37 5.31 -2.68 8.69
C TRP A 37 5.08 -4.19 8.77
N LYS A 38 5.87 -4.98 8.06
CA LYS A 38 5.85 -6.46 8.20
C LYS A 38 6.09 -6.91 9.63
N ALA A 39 7.04 -6.29 10.33
CA ALA A 39 7.30 -6.60 11.73
C ALA A 39 6.12 -6.24 12.65
N LYS A 40 5.41 -5.12 12.37
CA LYS A 40 4.17 -4.74 13.06
C LYS A 40 3.05 -5.77 12.80
N GLU A 41 2.83 -6.17 11.54
CA GLU A 41 1.81 -7.15 11.18
C GLU A 41 2.08 -8.54 11.77
N ALA A 42 3.34 -8.94 11.85
CA ALA A 42 3.77 -10.21 12.43
C ALA A 42 3.82 -10.20 13.97
N ALA A 43 3.63 -9.06 14.63
CA ALA A 43 3.65 -8.98 16.08
C ALA A 43 2.47 -9.72 16.71
N ASP A 44 2.71 -10.37 17.86
CA ASP A 44 1.68 -11.11 18.61
C ASP A 44 0.58 -10.19 19.13
N VAL A 45 0.96 -8.97 19.55
CA VAL A 45 0.06 -7.95 20.07
C VAL A 45 0.36 -6.63 19.37
N GLU A 46 -0.70 -5.95 18.94
CA GLU A 46 -0.65 -4.58 18.45
C GLU A 46 -1.37 -3.65 19.40
N LYS A 47 -0.71 -2.56 19.78
CA LYS A 47 -1.24 -1.56 20.71
C LYS A 47 -1.28 -0.19 20.05
N HIS A 48 -2.43 0.47 20.22
CA HIS A 48 -2.60 1.89 19.88
C HIS A 48 -2.80 2.72 21.13
N TYR A 49 -2.48 4.00 21.04
CA TYR A 49 -2.62 4.92 22.18
C TYR A 49 -3.97 5.61 22.14
N PHE A 50 -4.79 5.37 23.15
CA PHE A 50 -6.11 5.97 23.30
C PHE A 50 -6.06 7.05 24.35
N VAL A 51 -6.69 8.19 24.07
CA VAL A 51 -6.74 9.36 24.96
C VAL A 51 -8.17 9.71 25.33
N PRO A 52 -8.46 10.16 26.56
CA PRO A 52 -9.81 10.54 26.94
C PRO A 52 -10.22 11.85 26.26
N CYS A 53 -11.42 11.88 25.69
CA CYS A 53 -12.03 13.09 25.16
C CYS A 53 -12.33 14.06 26.31
N PRO A 54 -11.95 15.36 26.23
CA PRO A 54 -12.18 16.32 27.29
C PRO A 54 -13.67 16.68 27.53
N HIS A 55 -14.54 16.34 26.55
CA HIS A 55 -15.97 16.64 26.60
C HIS A 55 -16.80 15.46 27.11
N CYS A 56 -16.59 14.27 26.57
CA CYS A 56 -17.42 13.10 26.91
C CYS A 56 -16.70 12.05 27.75
N GLY A 57 -15.40 12.17 27.98
CA GLY A 57 -14.58 11.23 28.77
C GLY A 57 -14.29 9.89 28.07
N LYS A 58 -14.92 9.59 26.92
CA LYS A 58 -14.62 8.36 26.18
C LYS A 58 -13.19 8.36 25.66
N TYR A 59 -12.56 7.19 25.70
CA TYR A 59 -11.23 7.01 25.15
C TYR A 59 -11.30 6.87 23.64
N ILE A 60 -10.62 7.74 22.93
CA ILE A 60 -10.58 7.84 21.46
C ILE A 60 -9.16 7.65 20.96
N GLU A 61 -9.02 7.06 19.82
CA GLU A 61 -7.81 7.06 19.01
C GLU A 61 -7.80 8.31 18.13
N LEU A 62 -6.69 9.04 18.11
CA LEU A 62 -6.58 10.26 17.30
C LEU A 62 -6.34 9.90 15.83
N LYS A 63 -7.28 10.26 14.97
CA LYS A 63 -7.28 10.00 13.52
C LYS A 63 -7.23 11.29 12.72
N PHE A 64 -6.44 11.34 11.67
CA PHE A 64 -6.30 12.53 10.82
C PHE A 64 -7.65 12.99 10.24
N ALA A 65 -8.52 12.05 9.84
CA ALA A 65 -9.85 12.35 9.30
C ALA A 65 -10.74 13.19 10.26
N GLN A 66 -10.40 13.27 11.54
CA GLN A 66 -11.11 14.06 12.55
C GLN A 66 -10.57 15.49 12.70
N ILE A 67 -9.47 15.84 12.04
CA ILE A 67 -9.05 17.24 11.93
C ILE A 67 -9.97 17.92 10.92
N LYS A 68 -10.56 19.03 11.36
CA LYS A 68 -11.49 19.84 10.53
C LYS A 68 -10.98 21.26 10.45
N TRP A 69 -11.11 21.84 9.27
CA TRP A 69 -10.79 23.24 8.96
C TRP A 69 -11.89 23.81 8.06
N PRO A 70 -12.00 25.16 7.89
CA PRO A 70 -13.00 25.79 7.04
C PRO A 70 -12.96 25.28 5.58
N GLU A 71 -14.10 25.24 4.92
CA GLU A 71 -14.21 24.81 3.52
C GLU A 71 -13.57 25.82 2.55
N LYS A 72 -13.36 25.42 1.31
CA LYS A 72 -12.63 26.18 0.29
C LYS A 72 -13.36 27.49 -0.14
N ASP A 73 -14.67 27.56 0.07
CA ASP A 73 -15.54 28.69 -0.39
C ASP A 73 -15.49 29.92 0.53
N THR A 74 -14.66 29.90 1.57
CA THR A 74 -14.57 31.01 2.54
C THR A 74 -13.70 32.20 2.07
N GLY A 75 -13.13 32.15 0.87
CA GLY A 75 -12.19 33.17 0.34
C GLY A 75 -10.82 33.18 1.02
N MET A 76 -10.57 32.22 1.89
CA MET A 76 -9.28 32.04 2.57
C MET A 76 -8.30 31.22 1.74
N THR A 77 -7.00 31.50 1.89
CA THR A 77 -5.96 30.62 1.36
C THR A 77 -5.92 29.31 2.14
N ASP A 78 -5.33 28.24 1.56
CA ASP A 78 -5.17 26.97 2.26
C ASP A 78 -4.34 27.11 3.55
N ALA A 79 -3.38 28.02 3.59
CA ALA A 79 -2.60 28.33 4.78
C ALA A 79 -3.46 29.00 5.88
N ASP A 80 -4.33 29.96 5.50
CA ASP A 80 -5.23 30.62 6.45
C ASP A 80 -6.27 29.64 7.01
N ARG A 81 -6.82 28.76 6.15
CA ARG A 81 -7.77 27.72 6.58
C ARG A 81 -7.17 26.76 7.58
N ALA A 82 -5.89 26.39 7.38
CA ALA A 82 -5.18 25.50 8.29
C ALA A 82 -5.06 26.07 9.71
N GLU A 83 -4.89 27.38 9.87
CA GLU A 83 -4.77 28.02 11.21
C GLU A 83 -6.03 27.82 12.06
N PHE A 84 -7.19 27.62 11.44
CA PHE A 84 -8.46 27.34 12.15
C PHE A 84 -8.70 25.84 12.35
N ALA A 85 -7.73 24.97 12.05
CA ALA A 85 -7.91 23.54 12.19
C ALA A 85 -8.07 23.13 13.65
N THR A 86 -9.06 22.30 13.90
CA THR A 86 -9.37 21.71 15.20
C THR A 86 -9.65 20.21 15.05
N TYR A 87 -9.58 19.47 16.13
CA TYR A 87 -9.95 18.07 16.15
C TYR A 87 -11.40 17.91 16.61
N VAL A 88 -12.21 17.15 15.89
CA VAL A 88 -13.59 16.85 16.27
C VAL A 88 -13.68 15.43 16.81
N CYS A 89 -14.20 15.29 18.03
CA CYS A 89 -14.35 13.98 18.66
C CYS A 89 -15.30 13.10 17.85
N GLN A 90 -14.87 11.91 17.47
CA GLN A 90 -15.67 10.93 16.71
C GLN A 90 -16.85 10.36 17.52
N GLU A 91 -16.85 10.53 18.85
CA GLU A 91 -17.87 9.97 19.74
C GLU A 91 -18.98 10.97 20.09
N CYS A 92 -18.64 12.25 20.28
CA CYS A 92 -19.61 13.25 20.74
C CYS A 92 -19.67 14.52 19.87
N GLY A 93 -18.84 14.63 18.82
CA GLY A 93 -18.77 15.84 17.99
C GLY A 93 -18.15 17.06 18.67
N GLY A 94 -17.71 16.95 19.92
CA GLY A 94 -17.10 18.05 20.67
C GLY A 94 -15.78 18.52 20.05
N VAL A 95 -15.56 19.84 19.97
CA VAL A 95 -14.35 20.43 19.38
C VAL A 95 -13.20 20.41 20.39
N ILE A 96 -12.14 19.75 20.02
CA ILE A 96 -10.90 19.59 20.79
C ILE A 96 -9.84 20.50 20.19
N THR A 97 -9.28 21.38 20.99
CA THR A 97 -8.18 22.31 20.63
C THR A 97 -6.86 21.80 21.19
N ASP A 98 -5.73 22.35 20.72
CA ASP A 98 -4.40 22.00 21.21
C ASP A 98 -4.21 22.18 22.70
N ARG A 99 -4.98 23.07 23.34
CA ARG A 99 -4.96 23.28 24.80
C ARG A 99 -5.37 22.02 25.58
N HIS A 100 -6.20 21.17 25.01
CA HIS A 100 -6.63 19.94 25.66
C HIS A 100 -5.59 18.82 25.55
N LYS A 101 -4.72 18.84 24.49
CA LYS A 101 -3.74 17.81 24.20
C LYS A 101 -2.89 17.38 25.40
N PRO A 102 -2.26 18.29 26.17
CA PRO A 102 -1.37 17.88 27.26
C PRO A 102 -2.08 17.04 28.33
N ALA A 103 -3.34 17.39 28.66
CA ALA A 103 -4.12 16.63 29.62
C ALA A 103 -4.58 15.27 29.05
N MET A 104 -5.04 15.26 27.82
CA MET A 104 -5.43 14.03 27.12
C MET A 104 -4.27 13.04 27.02
N LEU A 105 -3.08 13.52 26.61
CA LEU A 105 -1.90 12.67 26.46
C LEU A 105 -1.40 12.10 27.80
N ARG A 106 -1.40 12.89 28.88
CA ARG A 106 -1.01 12.39 30.20
C ARG A 106 -1.95 11.31 30.74
N ASN A 107 -3.23 11.36 30.39
CA ASN A 107 -4.24 10.41 30.83
C ASN A 107 -4.53 9.32 29.78
N GLY A 108 -3.72 9.23 28.74
CA GLY A 108 -3.86 8.22 27.69
C GLY A 108 -3.42 6.83 28.15
N GLN A 109 -3.83 5.83 27.38
CA GLN A 109 -3.59 4.42 27.66
C GLN A 109 -3.26 3.66 26.39
N TRP A 110 -2.24 2.80 26.44
CA TRP A 110 -2.00 1.80 25.41
C TRP A 110 -3.01 0.66 25.53
N ARG A 111 -3.77 0.43 24.47
CA ARG A 111 -4.78 -0.64 24.42
C ARG A 111 -4.46 -1.61 23.31
N ASN A 112 -4.73 -2.90 23.52
CA ASN A 112 -4.63 -3.92 22.49
C ASN A 112 -5.72 -3.68 21.44
N VAL A 113 -5.33 -3.50 20.19
CA VAL A 113 -6.24 -3.44 19.03
C VAL A 113 -6.24 -4.77 18.26
N ARG A 114 -5.17 -5.56 18.42
CA ARG A 114 -5.05 -6.90 17.88
C ARG A 114 -4.23 -7.77 18.84
N GLU A 115 -4.67 -9.01 19.04
CA GLU A 115 -3.98 -10.01 19.84
C GLU A 115 -4.16 -11.37 19.18
N ASN A 116 -3.05 -11.96 18.71
CA ASN A 116 -3.07 -13.18 17.90
C ASN A 116 -2.76 -14.45 18.71
N THR A 117 -2.24 -14.33 19.93
CA THR A 117 -1.78 -15.46 20.75
C THR A 117 -1.90 -15.19 22.23
N ARG A 118 -2.07 -16.27 23.02
CA ARG A 118 -2.08 -16.23 24.50
C ARG A 118 -0.71 -15.95 25.11
N PHE A 119 0.36 -16.25 24.38
CA PHE A 119 1.76 -16.12 24.85
C PHE A 119 2.49 -15.08 23.99
N SER A 120 2.20 -13.82 24.22
CA SER A 120 2.82 -12.73 23.47
C SER A 120 4.28 -12.57 23.83
N ARG A 121 5.16 -12.63 22.81
CA ARG A 121 6.59 -12.35 22.91
C ARG A 121 6.99 -11.08 22.20
N THR A 122 6.15 -10.62 21.27
CA THR A 122 6.39 -9.45 20.44
C THR A 122 5.20 -8.49 20.51
N VAL A 123 5.50 -7.21 20.73
CA VAL A 123 4.49 -6.16 20.83
C VAL A 123 4.84 -5.06 19.86
N ALA A 124 3.90 -4.70 19.00
CA ALA A 124 3.97 -3.52 18.16
C ALA A 124 3.21 -2.37 18.80
N PHE A 125 3.80 -1.20 18.78
CA PHE A 125 3.17 0.06 19.18
C PHE A 125 3.07 0.96 17.96
N TRP A 126 1.89 1.49 17.71
CA TRP A 126 1.70 2.46 16.64
C TRP A 126 1.25 3.80 17.20
N ILE A 127 1.82 4.87 16.68
CA ILE A 127 1.51 6.24 17.06
C ILE A 127 1.78 7.16 15.86
N ASN A 128 1.02 8.25 15.74
CA ASN A 128 1.18 9.26 14.70
C ASN A 128 1.46 10.66 15.30
N THR A 129 1.69 11.65 14.45
CA THR A 129 2.04 13.02 14.87
C THR A 129 0.92 13.73 15.64
N LEU A 130 -0.35 13.29 15.54
CA LEU A 130 -1.44 13.89 16.31
C LEU A 130 -1.22 13.80 17.83
N TYR A 131 -0.43 12.81 18.27
CA TYR A 131 -0.06 12.61 19.67
C TYR A 131 1.17 13.43 20.09
N SER A 132 1.80 14.16 19.17
CA SER A 132 2.94 15.03 19.53
C SER A 132 2.47 16.22 20.39
N PRO A 133 3.05 16.45 21.57
CA PRO A 133 2.74 17.64 22.36
C PRO A 133 3.34 18.92 21.76
N PHE A 134 4.26 18.78 20.79
CA PHE A 134 4.99 19.88 20.16
C PHE A 134 4.35 20.35 18.85
N THR A 135 3.46 19.54 18.25
CA THR A 135 2.85 19.79 16.95
C THR A 135 1.38 20.14 17.12
N ARG A 136 0.92 21.25 16.55
CA ARG A 136 -0.47 21.70 16.60
C ARG A 136 -1.32 21.01 15.54
N PHE A 137 -2.63 20.95 15.74
CA PHE A 137 -3.57 20.48 14.72
C PHE A 137 -3.52 21.35 13.45
N SER A 138 -3.30 22.67 13.62
CA SER A 138 -3.12 23.59 12.50
C SER A 138 -1.87 23.29 11.67
N GLU A 139 -0.76 22.91 12.29
CA GLU A 139 0.47 22.56 11.58
C GLU A 139 0.30 21.27 10.76
N ILE A 140 -0.40 20.27 11.32
CA ILE A 140 -0.70 19.03 10.60
C ILE A 140 -1.62 19.30 9.39
N ALA A 141 -2.64 20.14 9.57
CA ALA A 141 -3.55 20.54 8.49
C ALA A 141 -2.81 21.34 7.40
N LYS A 142 -1.90 22.24 7.80
CA LYS A 142 -1.08 23.07 6.90
C LYS A 142 -0.18 22.20 6.01
N GLU A 143 0.52 21.26 6.61
CA GLU A 143 1.38 20.35 5.86
C GLU A 143 0.56 19.50 4.88
N PHE A 144 -0.56 18.93 5.30
CA PHE A 144 -1.45 18.20 4.40
C PHE A 144 -1.96 19.05 3.23
N LEU A 145 -2.44 20.28 3.51
CA LEU A 145 -2.98 21.16 2.48
C LEU A 145 -1.91 21.62 1.47
N LYS A 146 -0.67 21.72 1.91
CA LYS A 146 0.50 21.98 1.06
C LYS A 146 0.83 20.78 0.15
N ASP A 147 0.77 19.57 0.71
CA ASP A 147 1.31 18.37 0.08
C ASP A 147 0.26 17.56 -0.71
N LYS A 148 -1.05 17.80 -0.49
CA LYS A 148 -2.17 16.98 -1.01
C LYS A 148 -2.21 16.85 -2.55
N ASP A 149 -1.71 17.83 -3.27
CA ASP A 149 -1.77 17.89 -4.74
C ASP A 149 -0.49 17.35 -5.41
N ASP A 150 0.56 17.06 -4.63
CA ASP A 150 1.80 16.44 -5.05
C ASP A 150 1.89 15.01 -4.49
N PRO A 151 1.88 13.97 -5.36
CA PRO A 151 1.89 12.57 -4.91
C PRO A 151 3.10 12.21 -4.05
N ASP A 152 4.30 12.72 -4.35
CA ASP A 152 5.52 12.42 -3.59
C ASP A 152 5.52 13.09 -2.23
N ALA A 153 5.07 14.35 -2.17
CA ALA A 153 4.90 15.08 -0.92
C ALA A 153 3.81 14.44 -0.05
N LEU A 154 2.67 14.06 -0.64
CA LEU A 154 1.59 13.36 0.06
C LEU A 154 2.04 12.00 0.60
N HIS A 155 2.83 11.25 -0.18
CA HIS A 155 3.47 10.00 0.27
C HIS A 155 4.30 10.24 1.54
N ASN A 156 5.16 11.26 1.52
CA ASN A 156 5.95 11.63 2.70
C ASN A 156 5.07 12.04 3.88
N PHE A 157 4.00 12.79 3.66
CA PHE A 157 3.05 13.16 4.71
C PHE A 157 2.42 11.91 5.36
N VAL A 158 1.90 10.97 4.56
CA VAL A 158 1.30 9.74 5.08
C VAL A 158 2.30 8.93 5.90
N ASN A 159 3.52 8.74 5.39
CA ASN A 159 4.53 7.95 6.07
C ASN A 159 5.06 8.63 7.34
N SER A 160 5.42 9.91 7.26
CA SER A 160 6.15 10.61 8.31
C SER A 160 5.25 11.26 9.35
N TRP A 161 4.07 11.77 8.95
CA TRP A 161 3.15 12.44 9.86
C TRP A 161 2.07 11.52 10.40
N LEU A 162 1.53 10.63 9.55
CA LEU A 162 0.48 9.71 9.99
C LEU A 162 1.04 8.37 10.50
N GLY A 163 2.31 8.03 10.17
CA GLY A 163 2.91 6.75 10.56
C GLY A 163 2.23 5.58 9.86
N GLU A 164 1.66 5.81 8.68
CA GLU A 164 0.95 4.84 7.86
C GLU A 164 1.77 4.47 6.63
N PRO A 165 1.70 3.23 6.13
CA PRO A 165 2.37 2.85 4.90
C PRO A 165 1.66 3.48 3.71
N TRP A 166 2.44 3.94 2.73
CA TRP A 166 1.88 4.40 1.48
C TRP A 166 1.30 3.24 0.67
N GLU A 167 0.11 3.42 0.15
CA GLU A 167 -0.51 2.55 -0.84
C GLU A 167 -0.71 3.34 -2.14
N ASP A 168 -0.06 2.91 -3.20
CA ASP A 168 -0.29 3.51 -4.50
C ASP A 168 -1.63 3.03 -5.07
N THR A 169 -2.69 3.72 -4.67
CA THR A 169 -4.07 3.40 -5.10
C THR A 169 -4.31 3.64 -6.59
N LYS A 170 -3.41 4.37 -7.27
CA LYS A 170 -3.54 4.63 -8.70
C LYS A 170 -3.25 3.39 -9.56
N LEU A 171 -2.53 2.41 -9.00
CA LEU A 171 -2.17 1.16 -9.69
C LEU A 171 -3.01 -0.05 -9.26
N THR A 172 -3.85 0.07 -8.22
CA THR A 172 -4.72 -1.04 -7.81
C THR A 172 -6.03 -1.02 -8.58
N THR A 173 -6.11 -1.84 -9.62
CA THR A 173 -7.38 -2.16 -10.27
C THR A 173 -8.18 -3.09 -9.36
N SER A 174 -9.37 -2.70 -8.92
CA SER A 174 -10.21 -3.57 -8.10
C SER A 174 -10.65 -4.80 -8.89
N ALA A 175 -10.75 -5.95 -8.22
CA ALA A 175 -11.24 -7.19 -8.84
C ALA A 175 -12.64 -7.02 -9.46
N ASP A 176 -13.48 -6.16 -8.88
CA ASP A 176 -14.82 -5.86 -9.40
C ASP A 176 -14.76 -5.11 -10.74
N LEU A 177 -13.85 -4.13 -10.88
CA LEU A 177 -13.63 -3.44 -12.16
C LEU A 177 -13.16 -4.39 -13.27
N VAL A 178 -12.36 -5.39 -12.92
CA VAL A 178 -11.93 -6.42 -13.89
C VAL A 178 -13.10 -7.32 -14.24
N ARG A 179 -13.87 -7.76 -13.25
CA ARG A 179 -15.05 -8.61 -13.44
C ARG A 179 -16.11 -7.93 -14.32
N ASP A 180 -16.38 -6.65 -14.09
CA ASP A 180 -17.36 -5.86 -14.86
C ASP A 180 -16.94 -5.65 -16.33
N ARG A 181 -15.67 -5.93 -16.66
CA ARG A 181 -15.11 -5.85 -18.03
C ARG A 181 -14.94 -7.21 -18.68
N GLN A 182 -15.40 -8.29 -18.05
CA GLN A 182 -15.40 -9.62 -18.68
C GLN A 182 -16.32 -9.62 -19.91
N THR A 183 -15.86 -10.30 -20.94
CA THR A 183 -16.62 -10.57 -22.18
C THR A 183 -16.99 -12.04 -22.25
N GLU A 184 -17.92 -12.40 -23.12
CA GLU A 184 -18.27 -13.80 -23.38
C GLU A 184 -17.26 -14.52 -24.30
N THR A 185 -16.18 -13.84 -24.70
CA THR A 185 -15.12 -14.40 -25.55
C THR A 185 -14.35 -15.48 -24.79
N GLU A 186 -14.19 -16.65 -25.39
CA GLU A 186 -13.41 -17.73 -24.79
C GLU A 186 -11.91 -17.44 -24.83
N MET A 187 -11.17 -18.13 -23.96
CA MET A 187 -9.72 -18.02 -23.90
C MET A 187 -9.11 -18.51 -25.22
N PHE A 188 -8.14 -17.77 -25.74
CA PHE A 188 -7.45 -17.93 -27.02
C PHE A 188 -8.23 -17.45 -28.27
N ASP A 189 -9.48 -17.03 -28.15
CA ASP A 189 -10.22 -16.45 -29.26
C ASP A 189 -9.87 -14.97 -29.45
N LEU A 190 -9.60 -14.57 -30.69
CA LEU A 190 -9.35 -13.17 -31.03
C LEU A 190 -10.64 -12.42 -31.31
N PRO A 191 -10.80 -11.20 -30.76
CA PRO A 191 -11.88 -10.30 -31.20
C PRO A 191 -11.81 -9.98 -32.70
N PRO A 192 -12.95 -9.75 -33.38
CA PRO A 192 -12.98 -9.49 -34.83
C PRO A 192 -12.26 -8.20 -35.24
N TRP A 193 -12.07 -7.27 -34.31
CA TRP A 193 -11.39 -6.00 -34.52
C TRP A 193 -9.87 -6.05 -34.30
N THR A 194 -9.30 -7.24 -34.01
CA THR A 194 -7.86 -7.43 -33.74
C THR A 194 -7.00 -7.03 -34.94
N LYS A 195 -5.97 -6.22 -34.68
CA LYS A 195 -4.95 -5.79 -35.64
C LYS A 195 -3.54 -6.22 -35.26
N MET A 196 -3.28 -6.40 -33.97
CA MET A 196 -1.98 -6.77 -33.41
C MET A 196 -2.20 -7.62 -32.16
N VAL A 197 -1.26 -8.53 -31.89
CA VAL A 197 -1.25 -9.34 -30.67
C VAL A 197 0.08 -9.15 -29.95
N THR A 198 0.05 -8.92 -28.65
CA THR A 198 1.27 -8.78 -27.84
C THR A 198 1.27 -9.75 -26.68
N GLY A 199 2.47 -10.16 -26.25
CA GLY A 199 2.73 -10.93 -25.04
C GLY A 199 3.37 -10.09 -23.94
N GLY A 200 3.05 -10.40 -22.71
CA GLY A 200 3.71 -9.87 -21.50
C GLY A 200 4.05 -11.00 -20.55
N VAL A 201 5.23 -10.96 -19.95
CA VAL A 201 5.69 -11.99 -19.01
C VAL A 201 6.26 -11.29 -17.77
N ASP A 202 5.75 -11.67 -16.61
CA ASP A 202 6.22 -11.23 -15.28
C ASP A 202 6.96 -12.41 -14.64
N VAL A 203 8.24 -12.21 -14.33
CA VAL A 203 9.11 -13.25 -13.78
C VAL A 203 9.12 -13.16 -12.26
N GLN A 204 8.71 -14.25 -11.60
CA GLN A 204 8.72 -14.39 -10.15
C GLN A 204 9.69 -15.51 -9.72
N GLU A 205 9.99 -15.58 -8.44
CA GLU A 205 10.98 -16.52 -7.89
C GLU A 205 10.69 -18.00 -8.23
N ASN A 206 9.41 -18.40 -8.32
CA ASN A 206 9.01 -19.80 -8.48
C ASN A 206 8.16 -20.09 -9.72
N CYS A 207 7.75 -19.09 -10.48
CA CYS A 207 6.93 -19.24 -11.68
C CYS A 207 6.96 -17.98 -12.53
N LEU A 208 6.52 -18.09 -13.77
CA LEU A 208 6.33 -16.97 -14.68
C LEU A 208 4.84 -16.76 -14.92
N TYR A 209 4.36 -15.55 -14.79
CA TYR A 209 3.01 -15.18 -15.21
C TYR A 209 3.05 -14.63 -16.63
N TRP A 210 2.18 -15.08 -17.48
CA TRP A 210 2.12 -14.61 -18.86
C TRP A 210 0.71 -14.13 -19.22
N THR A 211 0.66 -13.19 -20.14
CA THR A 211 -0.60 -12.67 -20.70
C THR A 211 -0.45 -12.41 -22.19
N ILE A 212 -1.51 -12.66 -22.96
CA ILE A 212 -1.60 -12.35 -24.38
C ILE A 212 -2.76 -11.37 -24.56
N ARG A 213 -2.51 -10.28 -25.30
CA ARG A 213 -3.45 -9.18 -25.48
C ARG A 213 -3.62 -8.85 -26.95
N ALA A 214 -4.87 -8.81 -27.40
CA ALA A 214 -5.24 -8.31 -28.71
C ALA A 214 -5.43 -6.78 -28.68
N TRP A 215 -5.00 -6.12 -29.73
CA TRP A 215 -5.09 -4.67 -29.92
C TRP A 215 -5.81 -4.33 -31.21
N GLY A 216 -6.65 -3.31 -31.16
CA GLY A 216 -7.38 -2.73 -32.28
C GLY A 216 -7.09 -1.25 -32.46
N GLU A 217 -7.96 -0.55 -33.19
CA GLU A 217 -7.85 0.90 -33.38
C GLU A 217 -8.05 1.65 -32.07
N TYR A 218 -7.45 2.84 -31.98
CA TYR A 218 -7.55 3.74 -30.84
C TYR A 218 -7.18 3.09 -29.49
N LEU A 219 -6.19 2.17 -29.51
CA LEU A 219 -5.74 1.42 -28.34
C LEU A 219 -6.85 0.56 -27.68
N THR A 220 -7.91 0.25 -28.42
CA THR A 220 -8.88 -0.75 -27.97
C THR A 220 -8.13 -2.06 -27.74
N SER A 221 -8.33 -2.69 -26.59
CA SER A 221 -7.60 -3.91 -26.27
C SER A 221 -8.41 -4.88 -25.42
N GLN A 222 -8.12 -6.17 -25.58
CA GLN A 222 -8.72 -7.23 -24.80
C GLN A 222 -7.64 -8.25 -24.40
N ASN A 223 -7.72 -8.74 -23.16
CA ASN A 223 -6.93 -9.90 -22.76
C ASN A 223 -7.51 -11.14 -23.44
N VAL A 224 -6.67 -11.84 -24.18
CA VAL A 224 -7.03 -13.05 -24.96
C VAL A 224 -6.76 -14.32 -24.17
N ALA A 225 -5.61 -14.33 -23.49
CA ALA A 225 -5.20 -15.47 -22.69
C ALA A 225 -4.22 -15.03 -21.59
N HIS A 226 -4.19 -15.78 -20.50
CA HIS A 226 -3.25 -15.57 -19.40
C HIS A 226 -3.04 -16.90 -18.67
N GLY A 227 -1.93 -16.98 -17.93
CA GLY A 227 -1.65 -18.18 -17.14
C GLY A 227 -0.31 -18.11 -16.42
N GLN A 228 0.11 -19.26 -15.96
CA GLN A 228 1.41 -19.49 -15.33
C GLN A 228 2.22 -20.47 -16.18
N ALA A 229 3.54 -20.30 -16.17
CA ALA A 229 4.51 -21.22 -16.75
C ALA A 229 5.62 -21.50 -15.72
N LEU A 230 6.24 -22.68 -15.82
CA LEU A 230 7.31 -23.07 -14.91
C LEU A 230 8.70 -22.60 -15.38
N ASN A 231 8.83 -22.34 -16.69
CA ASN A 231 10.11 -21.97 -17.31
C ASN A 231 9.90 -21.16 -18.59
N LEU A 232 10.97 -20.53 -19.07
CA LEU A 232 10.97 -19.74 -20.30
C LEU A 232 10.63 -20.53 -21.57
N THR A 233 10.98 -21.83 -21.61
CA THR A 233 10.63 -22.70 -22.76
C THR A 233 9.11 -22.86 -22.91
N GLU A 234 8.39 -23.01 -21.82
CA GLU A 234 6.91 -23.03 -21.83
C GLU A 234 6.34 -21.70 -22.32
N VAL A 235 6.90 -20.57 -21.84
CA VAL A 235 6.52 -19.24 -22.32
C VAL A 235 6.76 -19.11 -23.83
N GLN A 236 7.92 -19.54 -24.33
CA GLN A 236 8.24 -19.51 -25.76
C GLN A 236 7.21 -20.30 -26.58
N ASN A 237 6.84 -21.49 -26.13
CA ASN A 237 5.84 -22.31 -26.81
C ASN A 237 4.47 -21.60 -26.85
N ILE A 238 4.07 -20.95 -25.77
CA ILE A 238 2.81 -20.21 -25.69
C ILE A 238 2.84 -18.98 -26.60
N MET A 239 3.93 -18.22 -26.60
CA MET A 239 4.07 -17.01 -27.44
C MET A 239 4.16 -17.33 -28.93
N ASN A 240 4.53 -18.57 -29.30
CA ASN A 240 4.59 -19.02 -30.67
C ASN A 240 3.28 -19.69 -31.16
N LEU A 241 2.21 -19.71 -30.35
CA LEU A 241 0.91 -20.18 -30.78
C LEU A 241 0.31 -19.32 -31.90
N GLU A 242 -0.35 -19.93 -32.84
CA GLU A 242 -1.15 -19.25 -33.86
C GLU A 242 -2.56 -19.00 -33.31
N PHE A 243 -2.97 -17.74 -33.30
CA PHE A 243 -4.32 -17.30 -32.92
C PHE A 243 -5.13 -17.05 -34.21
N LYS A 244 -6.44 -17.29 -34.16
CA LYS A 244 -7.31 -17.04 -35.30
C LYS A 244 -8.42 -16.07 -34.94
N ARG A 245 -8.61 -15.07 -35.82
CA ARG A 245 -9.77 -14.22 -35.78
C ARG A 245 -11.00 -14.97 -36.34
N PRO A 246 -12.23 -14.56 -36.01
CA PRO A 246 -13.45 -15.24 -36.51
C PRO A 246 -13.58 -15.35 -38.02
N ASP A 247 -12.93 -14.48 -38.80
CA ASP A 247 -12.86 -14.55 -40.27
C ASP A 247 -11.80 -15.52 -40.80
N GLY A 248 -11.09 -16.23 -39.91
CA GLY A 248 -10.05 -17.20 -40.23
C GLY A 248 -8.66 -16.63 -40.45
N GLN A 249 -8.48 -15.29 -40.32
CA GLN A 249 -7.16 -14.68 -40.43
C GLN A 249 -6.27 -15.11 -39.27
N PRO A 250 -5.05 -15.65 -39.55
CA PRO A 250 -4.11 -16.05 -38.52
C PRO A 250 -3.33 -14.83 -37.97
N PHE A 251 -2.99 -14.88 -36.69
CA PHE A 251 -2.12 -13.93 -35.99
C PHE A 251 -1.10 -14.70 -35.15
N LEU A 252 0.10 -14.20 -35.13
CA LEU A 252 1.14 -14.58 -34.15
C LEU A 252 1.29 -13.44 -33.13
N VAL A 253 1.99 -13.69 -32.03
CA VAL A 253 2.37 -12.62 -31.11
C VAL A 253 3.45 -11.77 -31.78
N ASP A 254 3.15 -10.50 -32.04
CA ASP A 254 4.02 -9.56 -32.76
C ASP A 254 5.19 -9.06 -31.89
N LEU A 255 4.96 -8.94 -30.58
CA LEU A 255 5.93 -8.46 -29.61
C LEU A 255 5.68 -9.08 -28.23
N THR A 256 6.72 -9.62 -27.63
CA THR A 256 6.68 -10.08 -26.23
C THR A 256 7.63 -9.25 -25.39
N LEU A 257 7.15 -8.73 -24.25
CA LEU A 257 7.94 -8.05 -23.24
C LEU A 257 8.07 -8.96 -22.02
N ILE A 258 9.30 -9.13 -21.52
CA ILE A 258 9.61 -9.94 -20.34
C ILE A 258 10.21 -9.03 -19.30
N ASP A 259 9.66 -9.04 -18.06
CA ASP A 259 10.24 -8.33 -16.94
C ASP A 259 11.54 -9.01 -16.50
N SER A 260 12.64 -8.24 -16.48
CA SER A 260 13.98 -8.70 -16.10
C SER A 260 14.37 -8.33 -14.66
N GLY A 261 13.43 -7.95 -13.82
CA GLY A 261 13.69 -7.54 -12.44
C GLY A 261 14.19 -8.68 -11.54
N ASP A 262 13.72 -9.89 -11.77
CA ASP A 262 14.23 -11.14 -11.17
C ASP A 262 14.85 -12.03 -12.28
N GLN A 263 15.92 -12.79 -11.97
CA GLN A 263 16.59 -13.74 -12.91
C GLN A 263 17.14 -13.07 -14.18
N THR A 264 17.68 -11.88 -14.06
CA THR A 264 18.14 -11.05 -15.19
C THR A 264 19.05 -11.80 -16.17
N ASP A 265 20.02 -12.59 -15.69
CA ASP A 265 20.98 -13.28 -16.53
C ASP A 265 20.30 -14.34 -17.42
N GLU A 266 19.36 -15.13 -16.88
CA GLU A 266 18.63 -16.16 -17.63
C GLU A 266 17.72 -15.55 -18.71
N ILE A 267 17.15 -14.35 -18.44
CA ILE A 267 16.27 -13.67 -19.39
C ILE A 267 17.06 -13.09 -20.56
N TYR A 268 18.26 -12.57 -20.31
CA TYR A 268 19.11 -12.01 -21.37
C TYR A 268 19.78 -13.07 -22.23
N ASP A 269 19.91 -14.30 -21.72
CA ASP A 269 20.43 -15.45 -22.47
C ASP A 269 19.32 -16.15 -23.31
N PHE A 270 18.05 -15.83 -23.08
CA PHE A 270 16.87 -16.35 -23.77
C PHE A 270 16.52 -15.53 -25.01
#